data_aec6603da0a2fcdc78b472f0a4576dc1
#
_entry.id   aec6603da0a2fcdc78b472f0a4576dc1
#
_cell.length_a   1.000
_cell.length_b   1.000
_cell.length_c   1.000
_cell.angle_alpha   90.00
_cell.angle_beta   90.00
_cell.angle_gamma   90.00
#
_symmetry.space_group_name_H-M   'P 1'
#
loop_
_entity.id
_entity.type
_entity.pdbx_description
1 polymer ?
#
loop_
_entity_poly.entity_id
_entity_poly.type
_entity_poly.pdbx_seq_one_letter_code
_entity_poly.pdbx_strand_id
1 'polypeptide(L)'
;MLGAIIGDIAGSRFEFRNTFDYDFELFHKECDYTDDTVCTVAIADAILNGKSYESSLVEWCRKYPNPMGAYGGSFVRWIYNPVPYGSWGNGAAMRVSPVGLLFNNEETVRREAERTAKVSHSHPEGIKGAQVTALAIFYLRTMKSMKPVENILSTFYTKEELTAIPEKGEWCDNCQGCVPLSLMLLLQSTSFEDAIRRAVSYGGDSDTVGAIVGSLAEALYGIPEDFKEKALTYLPNDMKEVIHMFNQTIFTMTEERKRRFREADFAVTNPKTGKTRVIKASQDITNRKPIKKK
;
A
#
# COMPACT_ATOMS: atom_id res chain seq x y z
N MET A 1 3.33 1.89 3.88
CA MET A 1 2.43 2.69 4.72
C MET A 1 2.78 4.18 4.72
N LEU A 2 4.04 4.57 4.96
CA LEU A 2 4.41 6.00 4.89
C LEU A 2 4.29 6.57 3.48
N GLY A 3 4.53 5.75 2.45
CA GLY A 3 4.30 6.16 1.06
C GLY A 3 2.85 6.49 0.75
N ALA A 4 1.89 5.77 1.35
CA ALA A 4 0.48 6.11 1.26
C ALA A 4 0.22 7.49 1.88
N ILE A 5 0.75 7.74 3.09
CA ILE A 5 0.62 9.00 3.81
C ILE A 5 1.23 10.17 3.01
N ILE A 6 2.38 9.95 2.37
CA ILE A 6 3.01 10.97 1.51
C ILE A 6 2.13 11.29 0.29
N GLY A 7 1.55 10.27 -0.33
CA GLY A 7 0.66 10.45 -1.46
C GLY A 7 -0.62 11.20 -1.10
N ASP A 8 -1.21 10.85 0.03
CA ASP A 8 -2.35 11.53 0.64
C ASP A 8 -2.04 13.02 0.87
N ILE A 9 -1.00 13.33 1.64
CA ILE A 9 -0.60 14.71 1.95
C ILE A 9 -0.33 15.51 0.67
N ALA A 10 0.40 14.94 -0.30
CA ALA A 10 0.73 15.63 -1.54
C ALA A 10 -0.51 15.92 -2.40
N GLY A 11 -1.51 15.03 -2.37
CA GLY A 11 -2.76 15.13 -3.12
C GLY A 11 -3.83 15.99 -2.44
N SER A 12 -3.79 16.10 -1.10
CA SER A 12 -4.87 16.63 -0.25
C SER A 12 -5.44 17.98 -0.67
N ARG A 13 -4.59 18.94 -1.01
CA ARG A 13 -5.05 20.28 -1.44
C ARG A 13 -5.64 20.30 -2.84
N PHE A 14 -5.49 19.21 -3.59
CA PHE A 14 -5.95 19.09 -4.97
C PHE A 14 -7.18 18.20 -5.13
N GLU A 15 -7.66 17.57 -4.07
CA GLU A 15 -8.84 16.71 -4.07
C GLU A 15 -10.03 17.36 -4.80
N PHE A 16 -10.43 18.57 -4.40
CA PHE A 16 -11.55 19.30 -5.01
C PHE A 16 -11.12 20.42 -5.97
N ARG A 17 -9.82 20.63 -6.16
CA ARG A 17 -9.22 21.67 -7.02
C ARG A 17 -8.03 21.12 -7.76
N ASN A 18 -8.29 20.15 -8.65
CA ASN A 18 -7.26 19.40 -9.34
C ASN A 18 -6.14 20.27 -9.93
N THR A 19 -4.91 19.77 -9.86
CA THR A 19 -3.79 20.26 -10.64
C THR A 19 -3.46 19.29 -11.77
N PHE A 20 -3.05 19.82 -12.91
CA PHE A 20 -2.52 19.05 -14.04
C PHE A 20 -1.05 19.35 -14.29
N ASP A 21 -0.48 20.23 -13.45
CA ASP A 21 0.93 20.56 -13.45
C ASP A 21 1.71 19.42 -12.77
N TYR A 22 2.62 18.80 -13.51
CA TYR A 22 3.49 17.74 -12.98
C TYR A 22 4.49 18.28 -11.96
N ASP A 23 4.94 19.54 -12.11
CA ASP A 23 5.97 20.16 -11.27
C ASP A 23 5.39 20.89 -10.04
N PHE A 24 4.17 20.52 -9.62
CA PHE A 24 3.56 21.09 -8.42
C PHE A 24 4.43 20.89 -7.17
N GLU A 25 4.30 21.79 -6.20
CA GLU A 25 4.99 21.66 -4.90
C GLU A 25 4.35 20.54 -4.07
N LEU A 26 5.13 19.47 -3.81
CA LEU A 26 4.65 18.25 -3.12
C LEU A 26 4.21 18.49 -1.66
N PHE A 27 4.97 19.30 -0.94
CA PHE A 27 4.75 19.56 0.49
C PHE A 27 4.47 21.05 0.71
N HIS A 28 3.36 21.53 0.19
CA HIS A 28 2.95 22.91 0.34
C HIS A 28 2.28 23.13 1.71
N LYS A 29 2.36 24.34 2.26
CA LYS A 29 1.75 24.72 3.55
C LYS A 29 0.23 24.51 3.63
N GLU A 30 -0.45 24.39 2.51
CA GLU A 30 -1.89 24.10 2.40
C GLU A 30 -2.20 22.61 2.33
N CYS A 31 -1.20 21.75 2.28
CA CYS A 31 -1.38 20.31 2.40
C CYS A 31 -1.59 19.94 3.86
N ASP A 32 -2.37 18.89 4.08
CA ASP A 32 -2.52 18.22 5.37
C ASP A 32 -2.85 16.75 5.12
N TYR A 33 -2.88 15.93 6.16
CA TYR A 33 -3.36 14.55 6.04
C TYR A 33 -4.89 14.53 5.97
N THR A 34 -5.43 13.56 5.22
CA THR A 34 -6.86 13.31 5.08
C THR A 34 -7.31 12.07 5.86
N ASP A 35 -8.53 11.62 5.61
CA ASP A 35 -9.03 10.35 6.18
C ASP A 35 -8.27 9.13 5.66
N ASP A 36 -7.61 9.20 4.51
CA ASP A 36 -6.70 8.18 4.00
C ASP A 36 -5.61 7.83 5.02
N THR A 37 -4.93 8.86 5.52
CA THR A 37 -3.90 8.69 6.56
C THR A 37 -4.47 8.18 7.87
N VAL A 38 -5.58 8.77 8.36
CA VAL A 38 -6.21 8.33 9.62
C VAL A 38 -6.59 6.85 9.55
N CYS A 39 -7.23 6.43 8.47
CA CYS A 39 -7.64 5.04 8.28
C CYS A 39 -6.43 4.11 8.08
N THR A 40 -5.39 4.54 7.38
CA THR A 40 -4.14 3.77 7.21
C THR A 40 -3.45 3.52 8.55
N VAL A 41 -3.34 4.56 9.40
CA VAL A 41 -2.79 4.45 10.75
C VAL A 41 -3.65 3.51 11.62
N ALA A 42 -4.97 3.61 11.53
CA ALA A 42 -5.89 2.72 12.24
C ALA A 42 -5.68 1.24 11.88
N ILE A 43 -5.49 0.92 10.59
CA ILE A 43 -5.21 -0.46 10.17
C ILE A 43 -3.85 -0.93 10.71
N ALA A 44 -2.82 -0.08 10.68
CA ALA A 44 -1.51 -0.41 11.24
C ALA A 44 -1.58 -0.65 12.75
N ASP A 45 -2.25 0.22 13.50
CA ASP A 45 -2.46 0.08 14.94
C ASP A 45 -3.22 -1.21 15.29
N ALA A 46 -4.26 -1.56 14.53
CA ALA A 46 -4.98 -2.81 14.72
C ALA A 46 -4.06 -4.03 14.59
N ILE A 47 -3.19 -4.06 13.57
CA ILE A 47 -2.25 -5.15 13.35
C ILE A 47 -1.20 -5.24 14.47
N LEU A 48 -0.64 -4.09 14.86
CA LEU A 48 0.42 -4.03 15.88
C LEU A 48 -0.07 -4.46 17.27
N ASN A 49 -1.30 -4.08 17.61
CA ASN A 49 -1.86 -4.28 18.96
C ASN A 49 -2.91 -5.40 19.04
N GLY A 50 -3.11 -6.16 17.95
CA GLY A 50 -4.08 -7.27 17.93
C GLY A 50 -5.54 -6.84 18.11
N LYS A 51 -5.87 -5.58 17.78
CA LYS A 51 -7.23 -5.05 17.83
C LYS A 51 -8.07 -5.55 16.64
N SER A 52 -9.39 -5.52 16.75
CA SER A 52 -10.22 -5.65 15.55
C SER A 52 -10.05 -4.43 14.64
N TYR A 53 -10.11 -4.63 13.31
CA TYR A 53 -10.03 -3.52 12.35
C TYR A 53 -11.17 -2.52 12.55
N GLU A 54 -12.36 -3.00 12.89
CA GLU A 54 -13.52 -2.17 13.21
C GLU A 54 -13.26 -1.26 14.41
N SER A 55 -12.84 -1.84 15.53
CA SER A 55 -12.62 -1.07 16.77
C SER A 55 -11.52 -0.02 16.59
N SER A 56 -10.45 -0.37 15.89
CA SER A 56 -9.34 0.56 15.64
C SER A 56 -9.74 1.70 14.70
N LEU A 57 -10.46 1.40 13.61
CA LEU A 57 -11.00 2.45 12.74
C LEU A 57 -11.95 3.38 13.48
N VAL A 58 -12.88 2.84 14.29
CA VAL A 58 -13.79 3.66 15.09
C VAL A 58 -13.03 4.55 16.08
N GLU A 59 -12.02 4.00 16.76
CA GLU A 59 -11.19 4.73 17.73
C GLU A 59 -10.46 5.90 17.06
N TRP A 60 -9.72 5.62 15.99
CA TRP A 60 -8.92 6.64 15.29
C TRP A 60 -9.78 7.68 14.59
N CYS A 61 -10.85 7.28 13.90
CA CYS A 61 -11.72 8.23 13.20
C CYS A 61 -12.51 9.12 14.16
N ARG A 62 -12.87 8.61 15.35
CA ARG A 62 -13.49 9.46 16.41
C ARG A 62 -12.48 10.41 17.07
N LYS A 63 -11.22 9.99 17.16
CA LYS A 63 -10.14 10.84 17.69
C LYS A 63 -9.80 11.97 16.72
N TYR A 64 -9.90 11.73 15.42
CA TYR A 64 -9.65 12.68 14.34
C TYR A 64 -10.92 12.92 13.52
N PRO A 65 -11.94 13.58 14.06
CA PRO A 65 -13.28 13.64 13.45
C PRO A 65 -13.36 14.54 12.22
N ASN A 66 -12.40 15.43 12.03
CA ASN A 66 -12.39 16.44 10.97
C ASN A 66 -11.03 16.51 10.26
N PRO A 67 -10.57 15.43 9.60
CA PRO A 67 -9.38 15.53 8.77
C PRO A 67 -9.65 16.43 7.55
N MET A 68 -8.62 16.86 6.85
CA MET A 68 -8.79 17.58 5.58
C MET A 68 -9.60 16.70 4.60
N GLY A 69 -10.45 17.28 3.76
CA GLY A 69 -11.35 16.57 2.84
C GLY A 69 -12.57 15.93 3.51
N ALA A 70 -12.51 15.65 4.83
CA ALA A 70 -13.51 14.96 5.63
C ALA A 70 -13.72 13.49 5.23
N TYR A 71 -14.45 12.73 6.05
CA TYR A 71 -14.84 11.36 5.71
C TYR A 71 -16.05 11.33 4.79
N GLY A 72 -16.12 10.35 3.91
CA GLY A 72 -17.32 10.10 3.10
C GLY A 72 -18.57 9.92 3.98
N GLY A 73 -19.70 10.52 3.57
CA GLY A 73 -20.90 10.64 4.41
C GLY A 73 -21.48 9.29 4.91
N SER A 74 -21.35 8.22 4.15
CA SER A 74 -21.75 6.87 4.61
C SER A 74 -20.77 6.30 5.65
N PHE A 75 -19.48 6.61 5.49
CA PHE A 75 -18.46 6.20 6.46
C PHE A 75 -18.58 6.97 7.78
N VAL A 76 -18.95 8.26 7.75
CA VAL A 76 -19.31 9.01 8.97
C VAL A 76 -20.41 8.31 9.76
N ARG A 77 -21.48 7.89 9.09
CA ARG A 77 -22.56 7.14 9.77
C ARG A 77 -22.04 5.83 10.37
N TRP A 78 -21.17 5.13 9.65
CA TRP A 78 -20.57 3.89 10.11
C TRP A 78 -19.67 4.10 11.33
N ILE A 79 -18.88 5.18 11.41
CA ILE A 79 -18.03 5.50 12.59
C ILE A 79 -18.85 5.52 13.89
N TYR A 80 -20.10 5.99 13.84
CA TYR A 80 -20.99 6.06 15.02
C TYR A 80 -21.88 4.83 15.19
N ASN A 81 -22.13 4.08 14.15
CA ASN A 81 -22.89 2.83 14.17
C ASN A 81 -22.23 1.81 13.23
N PRO A 82 -21.22 1.06 13.69
CA PRO A 82 -20.35 0.23 12.85
C PRO A 82 -21.06 -1.05 12.36
N VAL A 83 -21.99 -0.87 11.45
CA VAL A 83 -22.64 -1.96 10.71
C VAL A 83 -22.18 -1.90 9.26
N PRO A 84 -21.65 -3.00 8.68
CA PRO A 84 -21.24 -3.03 7.27
C PRO A 84 -22.37 -2.58 6.35
N TYR A 85 -22.07 -1.64 5.43
CA TYR A 85 -23.07 -1.04 4.56
C TYR A 85 -22.85 -1.32 3.07
N GLY A 86 -21.98 -2.29 2.75
CA GLY A 86 -21.78 -2.76 1.37
C GLY A 86 -21.15 -1.72 0.45
N SER A 87 -20.28 -0.84 0.95
CA SER A 87 -19.56 0.13 0.10
C SER A 87 -18.63 -0.58 -0.88
N TRP A 88 -18.51 0.01 -2.07
CA TRP A 88 -17.48 -0.31 -3.07
C TRP A 88 -16.50 0.87 -3.27
N GLY A 89 -16.57 1.87 -2.39
CA GLY A 89 -15.71 3.04 -2.39
C GLY A 89 -14.23 2.69 -2.26
N ASN A 90 -13.38 3.61 -2.73
CA ASN A 90 -11.91 3.47 -2.71
C ASN A 90 -11.32 3.44 -1.29
N GLY A 91 -12.09 3.82 -0.26
CA GLY A 91 -11.75 3.73 1.15
C GLY A 91 -11.28 2.35 1.64
N ALA A 92 -11.64 1.26 0.93
CA ALA A 92 -11.10 -0.06 1.20
C ALA A 92 -9.63 -0.21 0.74
N ALA A 93 -9.31 0.36 -0.42
CA ALA A 93 -7.99 0.25 -1.05
C ALA A 93 -6.97 1.24 -0.46
N MET A 94 -7.39 2.49 -0.17
CA MET A 94 -6.52 3.55 0.33
C MET A 94 -5.82 3.18 1.64
N ARG A 95 -6.53 2.52 2.55
CA ARG A 95 -6.07 2.21 3.91
C ARG A 95 -5.34 0.88 4.07
N VAL A 96 -5.30 0.03 3.02
CA VAL A 96 -4.86 -1.38 3.14
C VAL A 96 -3.34 -1.58 3.11
N SER A 97 -2.56 -0.53 2.86
CA SER A 97 -1.12 -0.62 2.68
C SER A 97 -0.36 -1.34 3.81
N PRO A 98 -0.73 -1.24 5.12
CA PRO A 98 -0.07 -1.99 6.18
C PRO A 98 -0.15 -3.50 5.98
N VAL A 99 -1.24 -4.01 5.43
CA VAL A 99 -1.41 -5.45 5.16
C VAL A 99 -0.38 -5.94 4.13
N GLY A 100 -0.28 -5.27 2.98
CA GLY A 100 0.67 -5.64 1.92
C GLY A 100 2.13 -5.50 2.33
N LEU A 101 2.43 -4.55 3.22
CA LEU A 101 3.79 -4.30 3.69
C LEU A 101 4.26 -5.28 4.78
N LEU A 102 3.37 -5.78 5.63
CA LEU A 102 3.76 -6.59 6.79
C LEU A 102 3.68 -8.09 6.53
N PHE A 103 2.57 -8.59 5.99
CA PHE A 103 2.36 -10.02 5.85
C PHE A 103 3.17 -10.64 4.71
N ASN A 104 3.77 -11.81 4.95
CA ASN A 104 4.75 -12.45 4.07
C ASN A 104 4.20 -13.69 3.33
N ASN A 105 2.90 -13.90 3.35
CA ASN A 105 2.23 -15.01 2.67
C ASN A 105 1.02 -14.46 1.91
N GLU A 106 0.88 -14.82 0.64
CA GLU A 106 -0.18 -14.33 -0.24
C GLU A 106 -1.58 -14.59 0.29
N GLU A 107 -1.84 -15.81 0.77
CA GLU A 107 -3.14 -16.20 1.34
C GLU A 107 -3.49 -15.32 2.56
N THR A 108 -2.51 -15.06 3.42
CA THR A 108 -2.67 -14.19 4.58
C THR A 108 -2.93 -12.75 4.13
N VAL A 109 -2.20 -12.23 3.13
CA VAL A 109 -2.42 -10.89 2.57
C VAL A 109 -3.85 -10.76 2.04
N ARG A 110 -4.33 -11.73 1.27
CA ARG A 110 -5.71 -11.75 0.74
C ARG A 110 -6.75 -11.74 1.86
N ARG A 111 -6.59 -12.64 2.83
CA ARG A 111 -7.51 -12.78 3.96
C ARG A 111 -7.55 -11.51 4.81
N GLU A 112 -6.41 -10.95 5.17
CA GLU A 112 -6.35 -9.75 6.00
C GLU A 112 -6.86 -8.51 5.25
N ALA A 113 -6.54 -8.36 3.95
CA ALA A 113 -7.10 -7.29 3.12
C ALA A 113 -8.65 -7.37 3.07
N GLU A 114 -9.21 -8.56 2.84
CA GLU A 114 -10.65 -8.79 2.91
C GLU A 114 -11.24 -8.40 4.26
N ARG A 115 -10.58 -8.77 5.37
CA ARG A 115 -11.03 -8.44 6.72
C ARG A 115 -11.04 -6.92 6.96
N THR A 116 -10.03 -6.17 6.46
CA THR A 116 -10.02 -4.71 6.58
C THR A 116 -11.14 -4.04 5.78
N ALA A 117 -11.51 -4.62 4.63
CA ALA A 117 -12.59 -4.10 3.80
C ALA A 117 -13.97 -4.40 4.40
N LYS A 118 -14.21 -5.64 4.83
CA LYS A 118 -15.54 -6.14 5.25
C LYS A 118 -16.19 -5.36 6.38
N VAL A 119 -15.42 -4.65 7.20
CA VAL A 119 -16.00 -3.87 8.31
C VAL A 119 -16.90 -2.73 7.84
N SER A 120 -16.71 -2.22 6.62
CA SER A 120 -17.50 -1.13 6.04
C SER A 120 -17.74 -1.32 4.54
N HIS A 121 -16.71 -1.75 3.78
CA HIS A 121 -16.69 -1.91 2.32
C HIS A 121 -16.88 -3.39 1.94
N SER A 122 -18.01 -3.98 2.35
CA SER A 122 -18.29 -5.41 2.18
C SER A 122 -18.81 -5.79 0.79
N HIS A 123 -18.97 -4.85 -0.14
CA HIS A 123 -19.28 -5.14 -1.53
C HIS A 123 -18.14 -5.92 -2.19
N PRO A 124 -18.40 -6.86 -3.12
CA PRO A 124 -17.34 -7.62 -3.81
C PRO A 124 -16.24 -6.74 -4.43
N GLU A 125 -16.60 -5.61 -5.03
CA GLU A 125 -15.64 -4.68 -5.62
C GLU A 125 -14.80 -3.93 -4.57
N GLY A 126 -15.36 -3.58 -3.42
CA GLY A 126 -14.59 -3.02 -2.31
C GLY A 126 -13.57 -4.02 -1.75
N ILE A 127 -13.98 -5.28 -1.59
CA ILE A 127 -13.09 -6.37 -1.17
C ILE A 127 -12.00 -6.63 -2.23
N LYS A 128 -12.39 -6.71 -3.52
CA LYS A 128 -11.46 -6.86 -4.64
C LYS A 128 -10.42 -5.75 -4.65
N GLY A 129 -10.84 -4.49 -4.50
CA GLY A 129 -9.93 -3.33 -4.48
C GLY A 129 -8.90 -3.43 -3.36
N ALA A 130 -9.31 -3.75 -2.14
CA ALA A 130 -8.40 -3.95 -1.01
C ALA A 130 -7.43 -5.12 -1.25
N GLN A 131 -7.93 -6.27 -1.73
CA GLN A 131 -7.10 -7.44 -2.01
C GLN A 131 -6.09 -7.17 -3.12
N VAL A 132 -6.50 -6.56 -4.22
CA VAL A 132 -5.63 -6.23 -5.34
C VAL A 132 -4.53 -5.26 -4.93
N THR A 133 -4.87 -4.19 -4.20
CA THR A 133 -3.89 -3.22 -3.70
C THR A 133 -2.88 -3.87 -2.75
N ALA A 134 -3.35 -4.64 -1.76
CA ALA A 134 -2.47 -5.32 -0.81
C ALA A 134 -1.55 -6.35 -1.49
N LEU A 135 -2.06 -7.10 -2.46
CA LEU A 135 -1.27 -8.06 -3.23
C LEU A 135 -0.21 -7.37 -4.11
N ALA A 136 -0.59 -6.29 -4.77
CA ALA A 136 0.37 -5.51 -5.56
C ALA A 136 1.52 -5.00 -4.68
N ILE A 137 1.22 -4.44 -3.51
CA ILE A 137 2.23 -4.02 -2.51
C ILE A 137 3.11 -5.20 -2.09
N PHE A 138 2.50 -6.34 -1.74
CA PHE A 138 3.23 -7.55 -1.34
C PHE A 138 4.21 -8.02 -2.42
N TYR A 139 3.76 -8.11 -3.67
CA TYR A 139 4.61 -8.56 -4.76
C TYR A 139 5.69 -7.54 -5.14
N LEU A 140 5.35 -6.25 -5.20
CA LEU A 140 6.33 -5.18 -5.46
C LEU A 140 7.44 -5.17 -4.40
N ARG A 141 7.07 -5.33 -3.12
CA ARG A 141 8.01 -5.38 -2.00
C ARG A 141 8.93 -6.60 -2.07
N THR A 142 8.39 -7.76 -2.43
CA THR A 142 9.11 -9.04 -2.38
C THR A 142 9.91 -9.31 -3.64
N MET A 143 9.42 -8.90 -4.81
CA MET A 143 10.02 -9.20 -6.11
C MET A 143 10.82 -8.02 -6.68
N LYS A 144 10.60 -6.81 -6.19
CA LYS A 144 11.24 -5.57 -6.69
C LYS A 144 11.15 -5.42 -8.22
N SER A 145 9.96 -5.68 -8.77
CA SER A 145 9.67 -5.69 -10.19
C SER A 145 8.24 -5.24 -10.45
N MET A 146 7.98 -4.60 -11.57
CA MET A 146 6.63 -4.22 -12.02
C MET A 146 5.85 -5.38 -12.66
N LYS A 147 6.53 -6.46 -13.06
CA LYS A 147 5.90 -7.62 -13.72
C LYS A 147 4.66 -8.17 -13.00
N PRO A 148 4.65 -8.30 -11.65
CA PRO A 148 3.46 -8.73 -10.94
C PRO A 148 2.26 -7.80 -11.10
N VAL A 149 2.49 -6.49 -11.24
CA VAL A 149 1.41 -5.51 -11.43
C VAL A 149 0.73 -5.70 -12.78
N GLU A 150 1.49 -5.95 -13.85
CA GLU A 150 0.95 -6.29 -15.17
C GLU A 150 0.09 -7.57 -15.10
N ASN A 151 0.56 -8.59 -14.38
CA ASN A 151 -0.18 -9.83 -14.18
C ASN A 151 -1.47 -9.61 -13.35
N ILE A 152 -1.43 -8.77 -12.33
CA ILE A 152 -2.60 -8.41 -11.52
C ILE A 152 -3.65 -7.72 -12.41
N LEU A 153 -3.26 -6.72 -13.20
CA LEU A 153 -4.18 -6.04 -14.11
C LEU A 153 -4.87 -7.03 -15.06
N SER A 154 -4.11 -7.92 -15.69
CA SER A 154 -4.67 -8.90 -16.61
C SER A 154 -5.49 -10.02 -15.96
N THR A 155 -5.28 -10.29 -14.66
CA THR A 155 -5.96 -11.38 -13.94
C THR A 155 -7.25 -10.90 -13.27
N PHE A 156 -7.25 -9.68 -12.71
CA PHE A 156 -8.35 -9.18 -11.89
C PHE A 156 -9.29 -8.22 -12.63
N TYR A 157 -8.89 -7.72 -13.79
CA TYR A 157 -9.68 -6.76 -14.58
C TYR A 157 -9.88 -7.23 -16.01
N THR A 158 -11.10 -7.12 -16.51
CA THR A 158 -11.41 -7.34 -17.91
C THR A 158 -10.96 -6.16 -18.76
N LYS A 159 -10.96 -6.33 -20.09
CA LYS A 159 -10.65 -5.24 -21.02
C LYS A 159 -11.63 -4.08 -20.88
N GLU A 160 -12.91 -4.40 -20.67
CA GLU A 160 -13.99 -3.45 -20.49
C GLU A 160 -13.78 -2.62 -19.22
N GLU A 161 -13.44 -3.26 -18.08
CA GLU A 161 -13.10 -2.56 -16.85
C GLU A 161 -11.88 -1.65 -17.03
N LEU A 162 -10.86 -2.10 -17.75
CA LEU A 162 -9.65 -1.29 -18.00
C LEU A 162 -9.90 -0.13 -19.00
N THR A 163 -10.94 -0.23 -19.85
CA THR A 163 -11.35 0.86 -20.74
C THR A 163 -12.27 1.87 -20.02
N ALA A 164 -12.89 1.47 -18.92
CA ALA A 164 -13.76 2.30 -18.09
C ALA A 164 -13.02 3.02 -16.95
N ILE A 165 -11.69 3.04 -16.97
CA ILE A 165 -10.87 3.81 -16.02
C ILE A 165 -11.18 5.30 -16.23
N PRO A 166 -11.33 6.09 -15.13
CA PRO A 166 -11.63 7.52 -15.24
C PRO A 166 -10.60 8.26 -16.09
N GLU A 167 -11.06 9.18 -16.90
CA GLU A 167 -10.19 10.08 -17.68
C GLU A 167 -9.45 11.06 -16.77
N LYS A 168 -8.42 11.70 -17.31
CA LYS A 168 -7.63 12.68 -16.56
C LYS A 168 -8.52 13.82 -16.04
N GLY A 169 -8.55 13.99 -14.72
CA GLY A 169 -9.37 14.99 -14.03
C GLY A 169 -10.80 14.53 -13.74
N GLU A 170 -11.21 13.36 -14.17
CA GLU A 170 -12.52 12.81 -13.85
C GLU A 170 -12.55 12.30 -12.40
N TRP A 171 -13.59 12.69 -11.66
CA TRP A 171 -13.78 12.26 -10.29
C TRP A 171 -14.19 10.80 -10.21
N CYS A 172 -13.51 10.05 -9.35
CA CYS A 172 -13.82 8.65 -9.10
C CYS A 172 -13.50 8.28 -7.66
N ASP A 173 -14.52 7.90 -6.89
CA ASP A 173 -14.42 7.53 -5.48
C ASP A 173 -14.62 6.04 -5.21
N ASN A 174 -14.49 5.19 -6.24
CA ASN A 174 -14.73 3.75 -6.14
C ASN A 174 -13.51 2.91 -6.50
N CYS A 175 -13.48 1.67 -6.00
CA CYS A 175 -12.38 0.75 -6.23
C CYS A 175 -12.21 0.33 -7.70
N GLN A 176 -13.33 0.25 -8.46
CA GLN A 176 -13.29 -0.21 -9.85
C GLN A 176 -12.48 0.73 -10.75
N GLY A 177 -12.58 2.05 -10.50
CA GLY A 177 -11.83 3.06 -11.24
C GLY A 177 -10.46 3.34 -10.62
N CYS A 178 -10.42 3.65 -9.31
CA CYS A 178 -9.20 4.14 -8.64
C CYS A 178 -8.08 3.11 -8.58
N VAL A 179 -8.39 1.82 -8.33
CA VAL A 179 -7.33 0.82 -8.16
C VAL A 179 -6.62 0.50 -9.46
N PRO A 180 -7.29 0.14 -10.58
CA PRO A 180 -6.59 -0.10 -11.84
C PRO A 180 -5.90 1.16 -12.37
N LEU A 181 -6.48 2.37 -12.20
CA LEU A 181 -5.82 3.62 -12.50
C LEU A 181 -4.48 3.76 -11.75
N SER A 182 -4.49 3.53 -10.44
CA SER A 182 -3.29 3.62 -9.61
C SER A 182 -2.21 2.63 -10.04
N LEU A 183 -2.58 1.41 -10.39
CA LEU A 183 -1.66 0.41 -10.93
C LEU A 183 -1.04 0.85 -12.26
N MET A 184 -1.85 1.43 -13.16
CA MET A 184 -1.37 1.93 -14.45
C MET A 184 -0.44 3.14 -14.31
N LEU A 185 -0.73 4.06 -13.39
CA LEU A 185 0.13 5.21 -13.11
C LEU A 185 1.47 4.76 -12.53
N LEU A 186 1.48 3.76 -11.64
CA LEU A 186 2.73 3.16 -11.16
C LEU A 186 3.55 2.55 -12.30
N LEU A 187 2.92 1.81 -13.22
CA LEU A 187 3.64 1.20 -14.37
C LEU A 187 4.33 2.22 -15.28
N GLN A 188 3.85 3.46 -15.28
CA GLN A 188 4.45 4.56 -16.04
C GLN A 188 5.56 5.29 -15.27
N SER A 189 5.74 4.98 -13.98
CA SER A 189 6.67 5.70 -13.11
C SER A 189 8.08 5.13 -13.16
N THR A 190 9.05 5.98 -12.82
CA THR A 190 10.48 5.66 -12.80
C THR A 190 11.13 5.83 -11.42
N SER A 191 10.42 6.47 -10.48
CA SER A 191 10.88 6.68 -9.11
C SER A 191 9.68 6.87 -8.18
N PHE A 192 9.95 6.92 -6.87
CA PHE A 192 8.93 7.24 -5.86
C PHE A 192 8.28 8.60 -6.12
N GLU A 193 9.10 9.64 -6.32
CA GLU A 193 8.60 11.00 -6.58
C GLU A 193 7.81 11.07 -7.89
N ASP A 194 8.33 10.48 -8.97
CA ASP A 194 7.64 10.43 -10.27
C ASP A 194 6.26 9.77 -10.15
N ALA A 195 6.16 8.70 -9.35
CA ALA A 195 4.89 8.02 -9.11
C ALA A 195 3.87 8.94 -8.41
N ILE A 196 4.28 9.66 -7.35
CA ILE A 196 3.41 10.63 -6.64
C ILE A 196 2.99 11.76 -7.57
N ARG A 197 3.93 12.35 -8.33
CA ARG A 197 3.65 13.44 -9.26
C ARG A 197 2.65 13.03 -10.33
N ARG A 198 2.80 11.85 -10.90
CA ARG A 198 1.85 11.28 -11.88
C ARG A 198 0.47 11.08 -11.29
N ALA A 199 0.38 10.52 -10.07
CA ALA A 199 -0.88 10.29 -9.39
C ALA A 199 -1.64 11.60 -9.16
N VAL A 200 -1.01 12.56 -8.52
CA VAL A 200 -1.64 13.84 -8.17
C VAL A 200 -1.95 14.69 -9.41
N SER A 201 -1.03 14.79 -10.38
CA SER A 201 -1.26 15.56 -11.60
C SER A 201 -2.20 14.87 -12.60
N TYR A 202 -2.63 13.64 -12.32
CA TYR A 202 -3.72 13.03 -13.07
C TYR A 202 -5.05 13.69 -12.73
N GLY A 203 -5.22 14.14 -11.50
CA GLY A 203 -6.45 14.74 -11.00
C GLY A 203 -7.50 13.70 -10.60
N GLY A 204 -8.74 14.15 -10.45
CA GLY A 204 -9.80 13.34 -9.84
C GLY A 204 -9.67 13.36 -8.31
N ASP A 205 -9.83 12.23 -7.67
CA ASP A 205 -9.63 11.98 -6.24
C ASP A 205 -8.12 11.87 -5.95
N SER A 206 -7.46 13.04 -5.89
CA SER A 206 -6.00 13.14 -5.99
C SER A 206 -5.25 12.61 -4.77
N ASP A 207 -5.81 12.75 -3.57
CA ASP A 207 -5.25 12.27 -2.30
C ASP A 207 -5.36 10.74 -2.23
N THR A 208 -6.53 10.16 -2.52
CA THR A 208 -6.72 8.71 -2.52
C THR A 208 -5.90 8.01 -3.63
N VAL A 209 -5.91 8.52 -4.87
CA VAL A 209 -5.05 7.96 -5.93
C VAL A 209 -3.59 8.13 -5.55
N GLY A 210 -3.21 9.29 -4.98
CA GLY A 210 -1.91 9.55 -4.41
C GLY A 210 -1.52 8.55 -3.31
N ALA A 211 -2.42 8.26 -2.37
CA ALA A 211 -2.20 7.29 -1.29
C ALA A 211 -2.00 5.87 -1.82
N ILE A 212 -2.84 5.41 -2.74
CA ILE A 212 -2.70 4.08 -3.33
C ILE A 212 -1.38 3.97 -4.09
N VAL A 213 -1.10 4.91 -5.02
CA VAL A 213 0.17 4.93 -5.79
C VAL A 213 1.39 5.05 -4.89
N GLY A 214 1.33 5.91 -3.88
CA GLY A 214 2.41 6.10 -2.92
C GLY A 214 2.75 4.82 -2.14
N SER A 215 1.73 4.04 -1.77
CA SER A 215 1.92 2.74 -1.12
C SER A 215 2.61 1.71 -2.01
N LEU A 216 2.25 1.69 -3.29
CA LEU A 216 2.86 0.84 -4.32
C LEU A 216 4.30 1.26 -4.62
N ALA A 217 4.53 2.56 -4.76
CA ALA A 217 5.85 3.15 -5.01
C ALA A 217 6.82 2.92 -3.84
N GLU A 218 6.36 3.06 -2.59
CA GLU A 218 7.13 2.68 -1.39
C GLU A 218 7.61 1.23 -1.47
N ALA A 219 6.73 0.33 -1.85
CA ALA A 219 7.02 -1.10 -1.94
C ALA A 219 8.07 -1.42 -3.01
N LEU A 220 8.04 -0.71 -4.13
CA LEU A 220 8.94 -0.93 -5.28
C LEU A 220 10.27 -0.20 -5.12
N TYR A 221 10.22 1.10 -4.94
CA TYR A 221 11.37 2.01 -4.99
C TYR A 221 11.98 2.30 -3.61
N GLY A 222 11.17 2.18 -2.54
CA GLY A 222 11.50 2.79 -1.25
C GLY A 222 11.12 4.28 -1.24
N ILE A 223 11.30 4.94 -0.11
CA ILE A 223 11.00 6.36 0.08
C ILE A 223 12.29 7.13 0.32
N PRO A 224 12.57 8.24 -0.40
CA PRO A 224 13.68 9.14 -0.10
C PRO A 224 13.60 9.69 1.33
N GLU A 225 14.73 9.90 1.98
CA GLU A 225 14.75 10.25 3.42
C GLU A 225 14.14 11.64 3.69
N ASP A 226 14.44 12.59 2.83
CA ASP A 226 13.88 13.95 2.87
C ASP A 226 12.34 13.97 2.76
N PHE A 227 11.76 13.06 1.98
CA PHE A 227 10.30 12.88 1.90
C PHE A 227 9.72 12.35 3.19
N LYS A 228 10.41 11.41 3.85
CA LYS A 228 9.97 10.86 5.13
C LYS A 228 9.97 11.94 6.22
N GLU A 229 11.09 12.66 6.33
CA GLU A 229 11.23 13.73 7.30
C GLU A 229 10.15 14.79 7.10
N LYS A 230 9.92 15.21 5.85
CA LYS A 230 8.95 16.23 5.51
C LYS A 230 7.52 15.79 5.83
N ALA A 231 7.10 14.60 5.41
CA ALA A 231 5.76 14.07 5.68
C ALA A 231 5.47 13.97 7.18
N LEU A 232 6.46 13.55 7.99
CA LEU A 232 6.29 13.46 9.43
C LEU A 232 6.02 14.83 10.09
N THR A 233 6.35 15.95 9.47
CA THR A 233 6.04 17.28 10.04
C THR A 233 4.54 17.60 10.04
N TYR A 234 3.75 16.97 9.16
CA TYR A 234 2.31 17.16 9.07
C TYR A 234 1.52 16.33 10.10
N LEU A 235 2.15 15.34 10.71
CA LEU A 235 1.44 14.34 11.51
C LEU A 235 1.47 14.65 13.01
N PRO A 236 0.39 14.33 13.75
CA PRO A 236 0.38 14.27 15.20
C PRO A 236 1.35 13.21 15.75
N ASN A 237 1.78 13.39 17.01
CA ASN A 237 2.79 12.51 17.61
C ASN A 237 2.34 11.06 17.74
N ASP A 238 1.10 10.78 18.06
CA ASP A 238 0.57 9.42 18.19
C ASP A 238 0.53 8.68 16.85
N MET A 239 0.25 9.36 15.73
CA MET A 239 0.39 8.78 14.39
C MET A 239 1.86 8.45 14.08
N LYS A 240 2.79 9.35 14.46
CA LYS A 240 4.25 9.09 14.32
C LYS A 240 4.69 7.87 15.12
N GLU A 241 4.16 7.69 16.33
CA GLU A 241 4.45 6.53 17.17
C GLU A 241 4.01 5.22 16.50
N VAL A 242 2.79 5.17 15.94
CA VAL A 242 2.32 4.01 15.20
C VAL A 242 3.20 3.73 13.98
N ILE A 243 3.55 4.74 13.20
CA ILE A 243 4.43 4.62 12.04
C ILE A 243 5.80 4.07 12.45
N HIS A 244 6.36 4.61 13.53
CA HIS A 244 7.66 4.16 14.04
C HIS A 244 7.62 2.69 14.48
N MET A 245 6.64 2.30 15.28
CA MET A 245 6.46 0.91 15.72
C MET A 245 6.24 -0.05 14.54
N PHE A 246 5.47 0.38 13.54
CA PHE A 246 5.22 -0.42 12.34
C PHE A 246 6.51 -0.65 11.55
N ASN A 247 7.32 0.37 11.34
CA ASN A 247 8.60 0.27 10.65
C ASN A 247 9.60 -0.62 11.42
N GLN A 248 9.65 -0.50 12.76
CA GLN A 248 10.47 -1.37 13.60
C GLN A 248 10.04 -2.84 13.48
N THR A 249 8.74 -3.10 13.45
CA THR A 249 8.21 -4.46 13.30
C THR A 249 8.61 -5.07 11.97
N ILE A 250 8.47 -4.33 10.86
CA ILE A 250 8.93 -4.78 9.52
C ILE A 250 10.44 -5.07 9.53
N PHE A 251 11.24 -4.17 10.11
CA PHE A 251 12.68 -4.36 10.20
C PHE A 251 13.05 -5.62 10.97
N THR A 252 12.48 -5.82 12.16
CA THR A 252 12.73 -6.99 13.01
C THR A 252 12.35 -8.30 12.29
N MET A 253 11.16 -8.36 11.69
CA MET A 253 10.71 -9.54 10.93
C MET A 253 11.62 -9.83 9.73
N THR A 254 12.14 -8.81 9.08
CA THR A 254 13.06 -8.96 7.95
C THR A 254 14.40 -9.53 8.39
N GLU A 255 14.95 -9.04 9.49
CA GLU A 255 16.23 -9.54 10.04
C GLU A 255 16.09 -10.99 10.59
N GLU A 256 14.99 -11.32 11.25
CA GLU A 256 14.70 -12.70 11.66
C GLU A 256 14.60 -13.66 10.48
N ARG A 257 13.93 -13.23 9.39
CA ARG A 257 13.84 -14.02 8.15
C ARG A 257 15.22 -14.23 7.53
N LYS A 258 16.05 -13.18 7.44
CA LYS A 258 17.42 -13.30 6.95
C LYS A 258 18.25 -14.22 7.82
N ARG A 259 18.08 -14.17 9.16
CA ARG A 259 18.76 -15.08 10.11
C ARG A 259 18.34 -16.52 9.87
N ARG A 260 17.03 -16.81 9.85
CA ARG A 260 16.51 -18.18 9.59
C ARG A 260 17.00 -18.72 8.24
N PHE A 261 17.08 -17.87 7.21
CA PHE A 261 17.59 -18.26 5.89
C PHE A 261 19.08 -18.57 5.92
N ARG A 262 19.88 -17.84 6.71
CA ARG A 262 21.31 -18.12 6.90
C ARG A 262 21.57 -19.37 7.74
N GLU A 263 20.69 -19.69 8.67
CA GLU A 263 20.79 -20.84 9.57
C GLU A 263 20.18 -22.11 8.97
N ALA A 264 19.38 -22.01 7.92
CA ALA A 264 18.74 -23.15 7.29
C ALA A 264 19.70 -23.89 6.36
N ASP A 265 19.95 -25.15 6.65
CA ASP A 265 20.63 -26.07 5.73
C ASP A 265 19.66 -26.52 4.62
N PHE A 266 20.09 -26.42 3.37
CA PHE A 266 19.28 -26.84 2.21
C PHE A 266 19.68 -28.24 1.75
N ALA A 267 18.75 -29.16 1.75
CA ALA A 267 18.93 -30.48 1.14
C ALA A 267 18.60 -30.40 -0.37
N VAL A 268 19.60 -30.59 -1.21
CA VAL A 268 19.42 -30.64 -2.66
C VAL A 268 19.62 -32.08 -3.14
N THR A 269 18.57 -32.68 -3.69
CA THR A 269 18.64 -34.03 -4.29
C THR A 269 18.92 -33.90 -5.79
N ASN A 270 19.98 -34.56 -6.24
CA ASN A 270 20.31 -34.62 -7.67
C ASN A 270 19.25 -35.51 -8.39
N PRO A 271 18.47 -34.96 -9.32
CA PRO A 271 17.38 -35.71 -9.96
C PRO A 271 17.86 -36.86 -10.85
N LYS A 272 19.14 -36.86 -11.27
CA LYS A 272 19.72 -37.94 -12.10
C LYS A 272 20.33 -39.08 -11.28
N THR A 273 20.77 -38.82 -10.05
CA THR A 273 21.49 -39.81 -9.24
C THR A 273 20.80 -40.18 -7.94
N GLY A 274 19.70 -39.50 -7.57
CA GLY A 274 18.98 -39.68 -6.31
C GLY A 274 19.80 -39.29 -5.05
N LYS A 275 21.05 -38.84 -5.19
CA LYS A 275 21.89 -38.45 -4.05
C LYS A 275 21.50 -37.09 -3.50
N THR A 276 21.21 -37.03 -2.20
CA THR A 276 20.94 -35.80 -1.48
C THR A 276 22.22 -35.22 -0.90
N ARG A 277 22.46 -33.93 -1.13
CA ARG A 277 23.56 -33.15 -0.54
C ARG A 277 22.98 -32.03 0.30
N VAL A 278 23.45 -31.93 1.55
CA VAL A 278 23.12 -30.78 2.40
C VAL A 278 24.09 -29.64 2.08
N ILE A 279 23.56 -28.52 1.64
CA ILE A 279 24.32 -27.27 1.41
C ILE A 279 24.14 -26.41 2.66
N LYS A 280 25.22 -26.15 3.38
CA LYS A 280 25.21 -25.21 4.51
C LYS A 280 25.13 -23.79 3.98
N ALA A 281 24.11 -23.04 4.40
CA ALA A 281 23.88 -21.66 3.97
C ALA A 281 25.10 -20.73 4.23
N SER A 282 25.93 -21.05 5.23
CA SER A 282 27.15 -20.30 5.56
C SER A 282 28.33 -20.49 4.61
N GLN A 283 28.29 -21.46 3.69
CA GLN A 283 29.44 -21.80 2.83
C GLN A 283 29.37 -21.26 1.40
N ASP A 284 28.21 -20.70 0.95
CA ASP A 284 27.99 -20.40 -0.47
C ASP A 284 28.35 -18.93 -0.88
N ILE A 285 28.71 -18.09 0.06
CA ILE A 285 28.96 -16.64 -0.25
C ILE A 285 30.46 -16.37 -0.57
N THR A 286 31.39 -17.24 -0.19
CA THR A 286 32.84 -16.95 -0.30
C THR A 286 33.56 -17.67 -1.43
N ASN A 287 32.92 -18.59 -2.17
CA ASN A 287 33.63 -19.45 -3.15
C ASN A 287 33.08 -19.45 -4.58
N ARG A 288 32.53 -18.33 -5.09
CA ARG A 288 32.29 -18.22 -6.53
C ARG A 288 33.56 -17.77 -7.25
N LYS A 289 34.38 -18.73 -7.72
CA LYS A 289 35.36 -18.45 -8.77
C LYS A 289 34.60 -17.99 -10.03
N PRO A 290 35.06 -16.94 -10.74
CA PRO A 290 34.41 -16.49 -11.97
C PRO A 290 34.42 -17.61 -13.01
N ILE A 291 33.26 -17.86 -13.60
CA ILE A 291 33.10 -18.80 -14.73
C ILE A 291 33.92 -18.21 -15.89
N LYS A 292 35.03 -18.89 -16.25
CA LYS A 292 35.74 -18.58 -17.48
C LYS A 292 34.83 -18.90 -18.67
N LYS A 293 34.42 -17.84 -19.39
CA LYS A 293 33.77 -18.02 -20.70
C LYS A 293 34.79 -18.69 -21.66
N LYS A 294 34.40 -19.84 -22.22
CA LYS A 294 35.02 -20.40 -23.42
C LYS A 294 34.24 -19.91 -24.61
#